data_6d8ee8f8897b89b5354dd13f8b6ad647
#
_entry.id   6d8ee8f8897b89b5354dd13f8b6ad647
#
_cell.length_a   1.000
_cell.length_b   1.000
_cell.length_c   1.000
_cell.angle_alpha   90.00
_cell.angle_beta   90.00
_cell.angle_gamma   90.00
#
_symmetry.space_group_name_H-M   'P 1'
#
loop_
_entity.id
_entity.type
_entity.pdbx_description
1 polymer ?
#
loop_
_entity_poly.entity_id
_entity_poly.type
_entity_poly.pdbx_seq_one_letter_code
_entity_poly.pdbx_strand_id
1 'polypeptide(L)'
;MRILVADDDLVSRLAMEDVLRQCGSPEIVLAEDGAAAWRAMNGEPCFDLLCLDVRMPPPDGLELVAKLRAAPALRRVPAMLITSTADRDTVLGATRSDLQGFIVKPVGPETPARILRTLAQLDSTILEPAETAVARLRIDVQRHARYVAAFGQQVRALARLADDLAPTTSGTPQRATFIQKADACRTAALTLGATRIEQLISDALALLAEGQPGAARAMAQAAYWLARVSPTAVQAA
;
A
#
# COMPACT_ATOMS: atom_id res chain seq x y z
N MET A 1 8.14 -2.33 -7.64
CA MET A 1 7.38 -1.19 -7.08
C MET A 1 6.44 -0.67 -8.15
N ARG A 2 5.19 -0.38 -7.80
CA ARG A 2 4.15 0.07 -8.74
C ARG A 2 3.51 1.35 -8.26
N ILE A 3 3.51 2.39 -9.10
CA ILE A 3 3.05 3.74 -8.74
C ILE A 3 1.99 4.20 -9.75
N LEU A 4 0.87 4.74 -9.26
CA LEU A 4 -0.15 5.40 -10.07
C LEU A 4 0.12 6.91 -10.07
N VAL A 5 0.08 7.53 -11.23
CA VAL A 5 0.07 8.99 -11.40
C VAL A 5 -1.24 9.38 -12.08
N ALA A 6 -2.02 10.23 -11.43
CA ALA A 6 -3.24 10.80 -12.00
C ALA A 6 -3.11 12.32 -12.09
N ASP A 7 -3.27 12.86 -13.30
CA ASP A 7 -3.16 14.27 -13.61
C ASP A 7 -3.85 14.50 -14.96
N ASP A 8 -4.69 15.49 -15.12
CA ASP A 8 -5.40 15.76 -16.37
C ASP A 8 -4.52 16.48 -17.40
N ASP A 9 -3.46 17.17 -16.94
CA ASP A 9 -2.47 17.77 -17.84
C ASP A 9 -1.39 16.76 -18.27
N LEU A 10 -1.32 16.49 -19.56
CA LEU A 10 -0.35 15.54 -20.14
C LEU A 10 1.11 15.91 -19.81
N VAL A 11 1.46 17.20 -19.84
CA VAL A 11 2.84 17.65 -19.61
C VAL A 11 3.24 17.40 -18.15
N SER A 12 2.37 17.75 -17.22
CA SER A 12 2.54 17.47 -15.78
C SER A 12 2.68 15.97 -15.52
N ARG A 13 1.86 15.17 -16.19
CA ARG A 13 1.85 13.70 -16.06
C ARG A 13 3.16 13.08 -16.52
N LEU A 14 3.69 13.52 -17.69
CA LEU A 14 4.98 13.09 -18.22
C LEU A 14 6.15 13.56 -17.35
N ALA A 15 6.11 14.82 -16.88
CA ALA A 15 7.15 15.34 -15.98
C ALA A 15 7.21 14.53 -14.68
N MET A 16 6.05 14.11 -14.14
CA MET A 16 5.99 13.25 -12.95
C MET A 16 6.51 11.84 -13.24
N GLU A 17 6.23 11.29 -14.41
CA GLU A 17 6.80 10.02 -14.87
C GLU A 17 8.33 10.08 -14.89
N ASP A 18 8.92 11.13 -15.49
CA ASP A 18 10.37 11.31 -15.56
C ASP A 18 11.01 11.43 -14.16
N VAL A 19 10.35 12.12 -13.24
CA VAL A 19 10.77 12.19 -11.83
C VAL A 19 10.75 10.82 -11.17
N LEU A 20 9.68 10.04 -11.37
CA LEU A 20 9.55 8.70 -10.80
C LEU A 20 10.57 7.71 -11.34
N ARG A 21 10.95 7.82 -12.61
CA ARG A 21 12.02 7.01 -13.21
C ARG A 21 13.38 7.22 -12.53
N GLN A 22 13.62 8.38 -11.94
CA GLN A 22 14.82 8.66 -11.13
C GLN A 22 14.78 7.97 -9.76
N CYS A 23 13.61 7.51 -9.33
CA CYS A 23 13.44 6.77 -8.07
C CYS A 23 13.73 5.25 -8.21
N GLY A 24 14.35 4.83 -9.29
CA GLY A 24 14.61 3.42 -9.62
C GLY A 24 13.86 3.01 -10.89
N SER A 25 13.43 1.76 -10.96
CA SER A 25 12.67 1.23 -12.10
C SER A 25 11.24 0.85 -11.69
N PRO A 26 10.38 1.81 -11.27
CA PRO A 26 9.01 1.49 -10.93
C PRO A 26 8.20 1.17 -12.19
N GLU A 27 7.21 0.30 -12.05
CA GLU A 27 6.10 0.22 -12.98
C GLU A 27 5.19 1.44 -12.74
N ILE A 28 5.07 2.31 -13.73
CA ILE A 28 4.28 3.53 -13.63
C ILE A 28 2.99 3.35 -14.43
N VAL A 29 1.86 3.57 -13.77
CA VAL A 29 0.54 3.58 -14.39
C VAL A 29 0.08 5.03 -14.46
N LEU A 30 -0.22 5.51 -15.67
CA LEU A 30 -0.69 6.86 -15.91
C LEU A 30 -2.22 6.87 -16.06
N ALA A 31 -2.88 7.82 -15.41
CA ALA A 31 -4.32 8.07 -15.52
C ALA A 31 -4.55 9.52 -15.90
N GLU A 32 -5.40 9.75 -16.89
CA GLU A 32 -5.70 11.08 -17.44
C GLU A 32 -6.81 11.83 -16.69
N ASP A 33 -7.50 11.14 -15.80
CA ASP A 33 -8.57 11.68 -14.98
C ASP A 33 -8.80 10.83 -13.71
N GLY A 34 -9.63 11.35 -12.82
CA GLY A 34 -9.96 10.64 -11.59
C GLY A 34 -10.75 9.36 -11.81
N ALA A 35 -11.53 9.26 -12.86
CA ALA A 35 -12.28 8.04 -13.18
C ALA A 35 -11.35 6.92 -13.67
N ALA A 36 -10.39 7.24 -14.52
CA ALA A 36 -9.34 6.31 -14.94
C ALA A 36 -8.49 5.87 -13.75
N ALA A 37 -8.09 6.82 -12.88
CA ALA A 37 -7.37 6.51 -11.66
C ALA A 37 -8.15 5.55 -10.74
N TRP A 38 -9.44 5.81 -10.54
CA TRP A 38 -10.30 4.95 -9.72
C TRP A 38 -10.44 3.54 -10.31
N ARG A 39 -10.61 3.42 -11.63
CA ARG A 39 -10.62 2.11 -12.30
C ARG A 39 -9.30 1.36 -12.10
N ALA A 40 -8.16 2.03 -12.27
CA ALA A 40 -6.85 1.44 -12.06
C ALA A 40 -6.64 0.99 -10.60
N MET A 41 -7.07 1.80 -9.63
CA MET A 41 -6.98 1.45 -8.20
C MET A 41 -7.82 0.21 -7.84
N ASN A 42 -8.93 -0.04 -8.53
CA ASN A 42 -9.78 -1.21 -8.29
C ASN A 42 -9.35 -2.45 -9.08
N GLY A 43 -8.45 -2.29 -10.06
CA GLY A 43 -7.84 -3.41 -10.79
C GLY A 43 -6.73 -4.11 -10.00
N GLU A 44 -6.23 -5.19 -10.57
CA GLU A 44 -5.02 -5.87 -10.13
C GLU A 44 -3.86 -5.46 -11.07
N PRO A 45 -2.63 -5.46 -10.60
CA PRO A 45 -2.11 -5.67 -9.24
C PRO A 45 -2.15 -4.40 -8.35
N CYS A 46 -1.78 -4.56 -7.07
CA CYS A 46 -1.78 -3.52 -6.05
C CYS A 46 -0.74 -2.41 -6.30
N PHE A 47 -0.94 -1.24 -5.68
CA PHE A 47 -0.02 -0.10 -5.77
C PHE A 47 0.78 0.09 -4.48
N ASP A 48 2.01 0.59 -4.64
CA ASP A 48 2.88 1.02 -3.53
C ASP A 48 2.63 2.48 -3.16
N LEU A 49 2.29 3.32 -4.14
CA LEU A 49 2.04 4.75 -3.96
C LEU A 49 1.09 5.26 -5.04
N LEU A 50 0.25 6.19 -4.65
CA LEU A 50 -0.60 6.98 -5.55
C LEU A 50 -0.12 8.43 -5.53
N CYS A 51 0.08 9.03 -6.68
CA CYS A 51 0.39 10.45 -6.87
C CYS A 51 -0.82 11.06 -7.61
N LEU A 52 -1.65 11.83 -6.91
CA LEU A 52 -2.93 12.30 -7.40
C LEU A 52 -2.93 13.83 -7.50
N ASP A 53 -3.16 14.37 -8.69
CA ASP A 53 -3.35 15.81 -8.84
C ASP A 53 -4.62 16.26 -8.12
N VAL A 54 -4.53 17.41 -7.43
CA VAL A 54 -5.67 17.96 -6.71
C VAL A 54 -6.75 18.43 -7.66
N ARG A 55 -6.35 19.04 -8.79
CA ARG A 55 -7.27 19.62 -9.76
C ARG A 55 -7.41 18.75 -11.00
N MET A 56 -8.42 17.91 -11.01
CA MET A 56 -8.83 17.11 -12.16
C MET A 56 -10.34 17.20 -12.34
N PRO A 57 -10.89 16.88 -13.52
CA PRO A 57 -12.32 16.62 -13.65
C PRO A 57 -12.81 15.56 -12.67
N PRO A 58 -14.01 15.70 -12.11
CA PRO A 58 -14.53 14.81 -11.06
C PRO A 58 -14.46 13.31 -11.43
N PRO A 59 -14.05 12.45 -10.48
CA PRO A 59 -13.63 12.79 -9.14
C PRO A 59 -12.23 13.42 -9.09
N ASP A 60 -12.07 14.55 -8.40
CA ASP A 60 -10.78 15.21 -8.21
C ASP A 60 -9.87 14.43 -7.23
N GLY A 61 -8.63 14.92 -7.02
CA GLY A 61 -7.66 14.22 -6.16
C GLY A 61 -8.10 14.11 -4.70
N LEU A 62 -8.81 15.11 -4.16
CA LEU A 62 -9.33 15.07 -2.79
C LEU A 62 -10.51 14.09 -2.67
N GLU A 63 -11.42 14.12 -3.65
CA GLU A 63 -12.53 13.17 -3.72
C GLU A 63 -12.02 11.73 -3.88
N LEU A 64 -10.95 11.53 -4.69
CA LEU A 64 -10.31 10.22 -4.83
C LEU A 64 -9.71 9.73 -3.52
N VAL A 65 -9.03 10.60 -2.76
CA VAL A 65 -8.52 10.26 -1.43
C VAL A 65 -9.67 9.91 -0.48
N ALA A 66 -10.75 10.67 -0.47
CA ALA A 66 -11.91 10.37 0.35
C ALA A 66 -12.53 9.00 0.00
N LYS A 67 -12.71 8.72 -1.29
CA LYS A 67 -13.18 7.41 -1.79
C LYS A 67 -12.23 6.27 -1.40
N LEU A 68 -10.92 6.49 -1.54
CA LEU A 68 -9.89 5.53 -1.18
C LEU A 68 -9.97 5.16 0.31
N ARG A 69 -10.09 6.15 1.19
CA ARG A 69 -10.17 5.94 2.65
C ARG A 69 -11.51 5.32 3.08
N ALA A 70 -12.58 5.59 2.33
CA ALA A 70 -13.88 4.95 2.54
C ALA A 70 -13.93 3.49 2.03
N ALA A 71 -13.05 3.10 1.11
CA ALA A 71 -13.00 1.74 0.57
C ALA A 71 -12.14 0.83 1.46
N PRO A 72 -12.71 -0.10 2.23
CA PRO A 72 -11.97 -0.87 3.23
C PRO A 72 -10.77 -1.64 2.68
N ALA A 73 -10.89 -2.17 1.45
CA ALA A 73 -9.83 -2.93 0.78
C ALA A 73 -8.69 -2.04 0.24
N LEU A 74 -8.90 -0.73 0.12
CA LEU A 74 -7.95 0.22 -0.47
C LEU A 74 -7.44 1.26 0.51
N ARG A 75 -8.10 1.41 1.66
CA ARG A 75 -7.84 2.51 2.61
C ARG A 75 -6.41 2.59 3.13
N ARG A 76 -5.63 1.52 3.00
CA ARG A 76 -4.22 1.47 3.40
C ARG A 76 -3.24 1.80 2.28
N VAL A 77 -3.71 1.95 1.05
CA VAL A 77 -2.82 2.32 -0.07
C VAL A 77 -2.30 3.74 0.15
N PRO A 78 -0.97 3.93 0.13
CA PRO A 78 -0.36 5.24 0.34
C PRO A 78 -0.73 6.21 -0.77
N ALA A 79 -0.97 7.48 -0.42
CA ALA A 79 -1.26 8.52 -1.39
C ALA A 79 -0.52 9.81 -1.07
N MET A 80 0.02 10.44 -2.10
CA MET A 80 0.52 11.83 -2.10
C MET A 80 -0.35 12.66 -3.03
N LEU A 81 -0.60 13.91 -2.66
CA LEU A 81 -1.28 14.85 -3.55
C LEU A 81 -0.24 15.65 -4.34
N ILE A 82 -0.54 15.89 -5.61
CA ILE A 82 0.18 16.84 -6.46
C ILE A 82 -0.66 18.12 -6.48
N THR A 83 -0.07 19.28 -6.21
CA THR A 83 -0.81 20.52 -6.03
C THR A 83 -0.07 21.71 -6.61
N SER A 84 -0.80 22.71 -7.11
CA SER A 84 -0.22 24.02 -7.39
C SER A 84 0.06 24.79 -6.09
N THR A 85 0.91 25.79 -6.15
CA THR A 85 1.18 26.68 -5.00
C THR A 85 -0.09 27.34 -4.49
N ALA A 86 -1.04 27.66 -5.38
CA ALA A 86 -2.31 28.30 -5.04
C ALA A 86 -3.25 27.40 -4.23
N ASP A 87 -3.14 26.08 -4.37
CA ASP A 87 -4.02 25.11 -3.72
C ASP A 87 -3.47 24.59 -2.40
N ARG A 88 -2.23 24.94 -2.07
CA ARG A 88 -1.50 24.42 -0.90
C ARG A 88 -2.26 24.60 0.41
N ASP A 89 -2.84 25.76 0.64
CA ASP A 89 -3.56 26.06 1.89
C ASP A 89 -4.89 25.28 1.95
N THR A 90 -5.56 25.08 0.82
CA THR A 90 -6.76 24.25 0.71
C THR A 90 -6.43 22.79 1.03
N VAL A 91 -5.32 22.28 0.50
CA VAL A 91 -4.84 20.92 0.76
C VAL A 91 -4.43 20.76 2.23
N LEU A 92 -3.72 21.71 2.81
CA LEU A 92 -3.33 21.67 4.23
C LEU A 92 -4.53 21.75 5.17
N GLY A 93 -5.58 22.48 4.80
CA GLY A 93 -6.83 22.56 5.55
C GLY A 93 -7.67 21.28 5.47
N ALA A 94 -7.67 20.62 4.33
CA ALA A 94 -8.46 19.40 4.09
C ALA A 94 -7.76 18.12 4.60
N THR A 95 -6.44 18.15 4.74
CA THR A 95 -5.63 16.94 5.02
C THR A 95 -5.38 16.70 6.51
N ARG A 96 -6.42 16.53 7.29
CA ARG A 96 -6.35 15.71 8.51
C ARG A 96 -6.36 14.19 8.20
N SER A 97 -6.30 13.83 6.93
CA SER A 97 -6.45 12.45 6.45
C SER A 97 -5.08 11.88 6.07
N ASP A 98 -4.73 10.74 6.58
CA ASP A 98 -3.71 9.73 6.22
C ASP A 98 -2.99 9.86 4.85
N LEU A 99 -2.50 11.07 4.50
CA LEU A 99 -1.65 11.31 3.34
C LEU A 99 -0.18 11.20 3.73
N GLN A 100 0.63 10.68 2.83
CA GLN A 100 2.09 10.60 2.99
C GLN A 100 2.78 11.93 2.66
N GLY A 101 2.03 12.90 2.19
CA GLY A 101 2.51 14.24 1.88
C GLY A 101 1.93 14.80 0.61
N PHE A 102 2.53 15.87 0.11
CA PHE A 102 2.16 16.50 -1.15
C PHE A 102 3.39 16.91 -1.94
N ILE A 103 3.24 17.00 -3.27
CA ILE A 103 4.23 17.47 -4.22
C ILE A 103 3.71 18.79 -4.79
N VAL A 104 4.52 19.85 -4.77
CA VAL A 104 4.13 21.16 -5.31
C VAL A 104 4.61 21.26 -6.75
N LYS A 105 3.73 21.65 -7.67
CA LYS A 105 4.07 21.97 -9.07
C LYS A 105 4.74 23.35 -9.18
N PRO A 106 5.72 23.51 -10.08
CA PRO A 106 6.29 22.50 -10.96
C PRO A 106 7.15 21.50 -10.16
N VAL A 107 7.18 20.23 -10.62
CA VAL A 107 8.03 19.20 -10.00
C VAL A 107 9.51 19.58 -10.16
N GLY A 108 10.23 19.65 -9.05
CA GLY A 108 11.59 20.11 -8.98
C GLY A 108 12.61 18.98 -8.74
N PRO A 109 13.91 19.29 -8.76
CA PRO A 109 14.98 18.30 -8.60
C PRO A 109 14.99 17.63 -7.21
N GLU A 110 14.33 18.21 -6.21
CA GLU A 110 14.17 17.65 -4.87
C GLU A 110 13.04 16.61 -4.77
N THR A 111 12.16 16.55 -5.78
CA THR A 111 10.98 15.67 -5.78
C THR A 111 11.34 14.18 -5.71
N PRO A 112 12.33 13.65 -6.47
CA PRO A 112 12.76 12.26 -6.36
C PRO A 112 13.20 11.88 -4.94
N ALA A 113 14.04 12.72 -4.32
CA ALA A 113 14.53 12.48 -2.95
C ALA A 113 13.40 12.47 -1.91
N ARG A 114 12.36 13.28 -2.11
CA ARG A 114 11.15 13.30 -1.26
C ARG A 114 10.35 12.03 -1.40
N ILE A 115 10.13 11.58 -2.64
CA ILE A 115 9.40 10.33 -2.93
C ILE A 115 10.16 9.14 -2.33
N LEU A 116 11.46 9.02 -2.58
CA LEU A 116 12.29 7.95 -2.03
C LEU A 116 12.24 7.89 -0.50
N ARG A 117 12.28 9.05 0.16
CA ARG A 117 12.16 9.15 1.62
C ARG A 117 10.81 8.65 2.11
N THR A 118 9.73 9.04 1.43
CA THR A 118 8.37 8.55 1.73
C THR A 118 8.28 7.04 1.56
N LEU A 119 8.79 6.50 0.47
CA LEU A 119 8.80 5.06 0.22
C LEU A 119 9.60 4.29 1.27
N ALA A 120 10.78 4.79 1.65
CA ALA A 120 11.60 4.16 2.70
C ALA A 120 10.88 4.15 4.06
N GLN A 121 10.17 5.23 4.40
CA GLN A 121 9.34 5.26 5.62
C GLN A 121 8.19 4.26 5.56
N LEU A 122 7.55 4.13 4.40
CA LEU A 122 6.49 3.14 4.20
C LEU A 122 7.03 1.71 4.33
N ASP A 123 8.19 1.44 3.75
CA ASP A 123 8.83 0.11 3.79
C ASP A 123 9.16 -0.32 5.22
N SER A 124 9.63 0.60 6.06
CA SER A 124 9.92 0.32 7.47
C SER A 124 8.66 -0.05 8.29
N THR A 125 7.48 0.28 7.82
CA THR A 125 6.20 -0.12 8.44
C THR A 125 5.63 -1.42 7.85
N ILE A 126 6.07 -1.81 6.65
CA ILE A 126 5.73 -3.11 6.07
C ILE A 126 6.50 -4.22 6.79
N LEU A 127 7.78 -3.96 7.06
CA LEU A 127 8.64 -4.84 7.85
C LEU A 127 9.69 -3.99 8.57
N GLU A 128 9.83 -4.18 9.88
CA GLU A 128 10.85 -3.50 10.68
C GLU A 128 12.26 -3.79 10.11
N PRO A 129 13.15 -2.80 10.05
CA PRO A 129 14.54 -3.03 9.62
C PRO A 129 15.21 -4.17 10.39
N ALA A 130 15.94 -5.03 9.68
CA ALA A 130 16.52 -6.24 10.25
C ALA A 130 17.40 -5.97 11.49
N GLU A 131 18.20 -4.89 11.46
CA GLU A 131 19.07 -4.50 12.60
C GLU A 131 18.25 -4.21 13.85
N THR A 132 17.14 -3.49 13.70
CA THR A 132 16.24 -3.15 14.81
C THR A 132 15.54 -4.39 15.34
N ALA A 133 14.99 -5.23 14.44
CA ALA A 133 14.31 -6.46 14.81
C ALA A 133 15.24 -7.45 15.52
N VAL A 134 16.45 -7.65 15.01
CA VAL A 134 17.49 -8.52 15.59
C VAL A 134 17.85 -8.07 17.01
N ALA A 135 18.10 -6.78 17.20
CA ALA A 135 18.41 -6.22 18.52
C ALA A 135 17.24 -6.39 19.51
N ARG A 136 16.02 -6.08 19.07
CA ARG A 136 14.81 -6.17 19.91
C ARG A 136 14.45 -7.61 20.29
N LEU A 137 14.57 -8.53 19.34
CA LEU A 137 14.22 -9.95 19.53
C LEU A 137 15.37 -10.75 20.16
N ARG A 138 16.58 -10.17 20.25
CA ARG A 138 17.80 -10.83 20.74
C ARG A 138 18.11 -12.14 20.01
N ILE A 139 18.02 -12.12 18.68
CA ILE A 139 18.30 -13.24 17.79
C ILE A 139 19.40 -12.85 16.80
N ASP A 140 19.98 -13.82 16.11
CA ASP A 140 20.91 -13.55 15.01
C ASP A 140 20.18 -13.22 13.69
N VAL A 141 20.91 -12.64 12.73
CA VAL A 141 20.41 -12.22 11.43
C VAL A 141 19.85 -13.40 10.63
N GLN A 142 20.48 -14.57 10.71
CA GLN A 142 20.03 -15.76 9.97
C GLN A 142 18.69 -16.27 10.52
N ARG A 143 18.51 -16.22 11.82
CA ARG A 143 17.26 -16.60 12.48
C ARG A 143 16.15 -15.62 12.13
N HIS A 144 16.46 -14.30 12.12
CA HIS A 144 15.52 -13.28 11.66
C HIS A 144 15.09 -13.53 10.22
N ALA A 145 16.04 -13.76 9.30
CA ALA A 145 15.72 -14.03 7.89
C ALA A 145 14.80 -15.25 7.72
N ARG A 146 15.02 -16.33 8.50
CA ARG A 146 14.12 -17.50 8.51
C ARG A 146 12.72 -17.16 9.00
N TYR A 147 12.58 -16.31 10.03
CA TYR A 147 11.29 -15.88 10.53
C TYR A 147 10.54 -15.05 9.48
N VAL A 148 11.21 -14.12 8.82
CA VAL A 148 10.63 -13.31 7.73
C VAL A 148 10.19 -14.20 6.57
N ALA A 149 11.00 -15.17 6.15
CA ALA A 149 10.67 -16.10 5.08
C ALA A 149 9.44 -16.95 5.43
N ALA A 150 9.38 -17.50 6.64
CA ALA A 150 8.24 -18.27 7.13
C ALA A 150 6.97 -17.41 7.20
N PHE A 151 7.08 -16.20 7.70
CA PHE A 151 5.96 -15.24 7.74
C PHE A 151 5.45 -14.91 6.34
N GLY A 152 6.35 -14.68 5.38
CA GLY A 152 5.98 -14.47 3.98
C GLY A 152 5.22 -15.64 3.37
N GLN A 153 5.57 -16.88 3.71
CA GLN A 153 4.83 -18.07 3.30
C GLN A 153 3.42 -18.11 3.92
N GLN A 154 3.30 -17.78 5.19
CA GLN A 154 2.01 -17.72 5.90
C GLN A 154 1.08 -16.68 5.29
N VAL A 155 1.56 -15.45 5.02
CA VAL A 155 0.77 -14.37 4.42
C VAL A 155 0.31 -14.76 3.01
N ARG A 156 1.18 -15.34 2.18
CA ARG A 156 0.79 -15.85 0.85
C ARG A 156 -0.25 -16.97 0.91
N ALA A 157 -0.10 -17.90 1.85
CA ALA A 157 -1.09 -18.95 2.05
C ALA A 157 -2.45 -18.38 2.51
N LEU A 158 -2.41 -17.35 3.36
CA LEU A 158 -3.62 -16.66 3.82
C LEU A 158 -4.29 -15.89 2.68
N ALA A 159 -3.54 -15.26 1.79
CA ALA A 159 -4.07 -14.59 0.60
C ALA A 159 -4.83 -15.58 -0.30
N ARG A 160 -4.26 -16.74 -0.58
CA ARG A 160 -4.93 -17.80 -1.37
C ARG A 160 -6.22 -18.27 -0.71
N LEU A 161 -6.21 -18.46 0.61
CA LEU A 161 -7.42 -18.84 1.34
C LEU A 161 -8.50 -17.77 1.26
N ALA A 162 -8.10 -16.48 1.25
CA ALA A 162 -9.04 -15.37 1.12
C ALA A 162 -9.71 -15.31 -0.26
N ASP A 163 -8.99 -15.68 -1.33
CA ASP A 163 -9.52 -15.75 -2.69
C ASP A 163 -10.63 -16.82 -2.83
N ASP A 164 -10.51 -17.91 -2.07
CA ASP A 164 -11.49 -19.01 -2.06
C ASP A 164 -12.73 -18.73 -1.21
N LEU A 165 -12.75 -17.61 -0.45
CA LEU A 165 -13.85 -17.27 0.43
C LEU A 165 -14.93 -16.46 -0.30
N ALA A 166 -16.09 -17.06 -0.51
CA ALA A 166 -17.26 -16.32 -0.98
C ALA A 166 -17.76 -15.34 0.09
N PRO A 167 -18.12 -14.09 -0.26
CA PRO A 167 -18.55 -13.06 0.69
C PRO A 167 -19.75 -13.46 1.55
N THR A 168 -20.60 -14.37 1.04
CA THR A 168 -21.91 -14.72 1.63
C THR A 168 -21.90 -15.96 2.50
N THR A 169 -20.80 -16.70 2.61
CA THR A 169 -20.74 -17.99 3.36
C THR A 169 -20.38 -17.78 4.84
N SER A 170 -21.35 -17.34 5.65
CA SER A 170 -21.21 -17.35 7.10
C SER A 170 -21.17 -18.80 7.60
N GLY A 171 -20.21 -19.11 8.52
CA GLY A 171 -20.19 -20.39 9.23
C GLY A 171 -19.53 -21.57 8.50
N THR A 172 -18.84 -21.36 7.37
CA THR A 172 -18.13 -22.46 6.70
C THR A 172 -16.82 -22.84 7.40
N PRO A 173 -16.40 -24.12 7.31
CA PRO A 173 -15.10 -24.58 7.83
C PRO A 173 -13.91 -23.78 7.24
N GLN A 174 -14.01 -23.37 5.97
CA GLN A 174 -13.00 -22.55 5.29
C GLN A 174 -12.84 -21.18 5.97
N ARG A 175 -13.96 -20.53 6.30
CA ARG A 175 -13.94 -19.23 7.02
C ARG A 175 -13.34 -19.38 8.42
N ALA A 176 -13.68 -20.41 9.16
CA ALA A 176 -13.09 -20.68 10.47
C ALA A 176 -11.58 -20.91 10.38
N THR A 177 -11.13 -21.66 9.38
CA THR A 177 -9.72 -21.91 9.09
C THR A 177 -8.99 -20.61 8.74
N PHE A 178 -9.59 -19.74 7.91
CA PHE A 178 -9.03 -18.44 7.58
C PHE A 178 -8.85 -17.59 8.85
N ILE A 179 -9.89 -17.45 9.67
CA ILE A 179 -9.85 -16.63 10.91
C ILE A 179 -8.72 -17.13 11.82
N GLN A 180 -8.64 -18.42 12.09
CA GLN A 180 -7.60 -19.01 12.94
C GLN A 180 -6.19 -18.72 12.40
N LYS A 181 -5.96 -18.90 11.09
CA LYS A 181 -4.66 -18.62 10.47
C LYS A 181 -4.34 -17.13 10.41
N ALA A 182 -5.35 -16.28 10.21
CA ALA A 182 -5.21 -14.83 10.21
C ALA A 182 -4.78 -14.31 11.60
N ASP A 183 -5.35 -14.81 12.68
CA ASP A 183 -4.94 -14.45 14.04
C ASP A 183 -3.50 -14.86 14.35
N ALA A 184 -3.09 -16.05 13.92
CA ALA A 184 -1.69 -16.49 14.04
C ALA A 184 -0.73 -15.60 13.23
N CYS A 185 -1.09 -15.26 11.98
CA CYS A 185 -0.33 -14.34 11.14
C CYS A 185 -0.24 -12.94 11.75
N ARG A 186 -1.32 -12.44 12.36
CA ARG A 186 -1.34 -11.14 13.02
C ARG A 186 -0.36 -11.07 14.18
N THR A 187 -0.30 -12.13 15.00
CA THR A 187 0.68 -12.25 16.09
C THR A 187 2.12 -12.27 15.55
N ALA A 188 2.37 -13.01 14.45
CA ALA A 188 3.67 -13.04 13.80
C ALA A 188 4.06 -11.67 13.22
N ALA A 189 3.11 -10.94 12.61
CA ALA A 189 3.31 -9.59 12.11
C ALA A 189 3.76 -8.62 13.22
N LEU A 190 3.09 -8.63 14.37
CA LEU A 190 3.47 -7.83 15.54
C LEU A 190 4.87 -8.20 16.05
N THR A 191 5.19 -9.49 16.09
CA THR A 191 6.51 -9.97 16.50
C THR A 191 7.62 -9.47 15.59
N LEU A 192 7.37 -9.37 14.28
CA LEU A 192 8.34 -8.93 13.26
C LEU A 192 8.28 -7.42 12.99
N GLY A 193 7.47 -6.65 13.72
CA GLY A 193 7.30 -5.22 13.50
C GLY A 193 6.65 -4.89 12.15
N ALA A 194 5.87 -5.82 11.58
CA ALA A 194 5.19 -5.67 10.30
C ALA A 194 3.81 -5.01 10.48
N THR A 195 3.78 -3.78 11.01
CA THR A 195 2.57 -3.11 11.46
C THR A 195 1.53 -2.90 10.36
N ARG A 196 1.96 -2.58 9.13
CA ARG A 196 1.03 -2.44 7.99
C ARG A 196 0.43 -3.76 7.55
N ILE A 197 1.19 -4.85 7.61
CA ILE A 197 0.68 -6.19 7.31
C ILE A 197 -0.33 -6.61 8.37
N GLU A 198 -0.03 -6.37 9.65
CA GLU A 198 -0.98 -6.60 10.75
C GLU A 198 -2.30 -5.87 10.53
N GLN A 199 -2.24 -4.59 10.17
CA GLN A 199 -3.42 -3.77 9.88
C GLN A 199 -4.24 -4.31 8.70
N LEU A 200 -3.61 -4.78 7.62
CA LEU A 200 -4.31 -5.38 6.50
C LEU A 200 -4.98 -6.70 6.87
N ILE A 201 -4.35 -7.52 7.71
CA ILE A 201 -4.95 -8.76 8.23
C ILE A 201 -6.17 -8.41 9.12
N SER A 202 -6.05 -7.42 9.98
CA SER A 202 -7.14 -6.95 10.84
C SER A 202 -8.30 -6.39 10.02
N ASP A 203 -8.01 -5.62 8.96
CA ASP A 203 -9.03 -5.12 8.03
C ASP A 203 -9.75 -6.28 7.31
N ALA A 204 -9.00 -7.30 6.85
CA ALA A 204 -9.60 -8.48 6.21
C ALA A 204 -10.52 -9.26 7.15
N LEU A 205 -10.14 -9.42 8.42
CA LEU A 205 -10.97 -10.06 9.45
C LEU A 205 -12.25 -9.25 9.73
N ALA A 206 -12.15 -7.93 9.82
CA ALA A 206 -13.30 -7.05 10.02
C ALA A 206 -14.28 -7.14 8.84
N LEU A 207 -13.79 -7.06 7.60
CA LEU A 207 -14.61 -7.21 6.39
C LEU A 207 -15.35 -8.54 6.34
N LEU A 208 -14.68 -9.62 6.70
CA LEU A 208 -15.32 -10.93 6.81
C LEU A 208 -16.38 -10.96 7.91
N ALA A 209 -16.11 -10.38 9.08
CA ALA A 209 -17.07 -10.34 10.18
C ALA A 209 -18.36 -9.61 9.80
N GLU A 210 -18.24 -8.53 9.03
CA GLU A 210 -19.34 -7.70 8.54
C GLU A 210 -20.01 -8.25 7.26
N GLY A 211 -19.50 -9.34 6.69
CA GLY A 211 -19.99 -9.89 5.42
C GLY A 211 -19.70 -9.00 4.21
N GLN A 212 -18.72 -8.12 4.31
CA GLN A 212 -18.33 -7.19 3.25
C GLN A 212 -17.28 -7.81 2.32
N PRO A 213 -17.31 -7.47 1.01
CA PRO A 213 -16.27 -7.88 0.07
C PRO A 213 -14.96 -7.12 0.34
N GLY A 214 -13.82 -7.70 -0.06
CA GLY A 214 -12.53 -7.04 -0.03
C GLY A 214 -11.44 -7.70 0.83
N ALA A 215 -11.78 -8.74 1.60
CA ALA A 215 -10.80 -9.47 2.40
C ALA A 215 -9.68 -10.06 1.54
N ALA A 216 -10.02 -10.67 0.39
CA ALA A 216 -9.06 -11.19 -0.57
C ALA A 216 -8.09 -10.11 -1.06
N ARG A 217 -8.61 -8.94 -1.42
CA ARG A 217 -7.79 -7.82 -1.87
C ARG A 217 -6.87 -7.28 -0.77
N ALA A 218 -7.35 -7.15 0.47
CA ALA A 218 -6.51 -6.74 1.59
C ALA A 218 -5.35 -7.73 1.80
N MET A 219 -5.62 -9.02 1.66
CA MET A 219 -4.60 -10.06 1.79
C MET A 219 -3.64 -10.11 0.60
N ALA A 220 -4.13 -9.89 -0.62
CA ALA A 220 -3.28 -9.72 -1.81
C ALA A 220 -2.32 -8.54 -1.66
N GLN A 221 -2.79 -7.40 -1.17
CA GLN A 221 -1.96 -6.24 -0.86
C GLN A 221 -0.88 -6.55 0.19
N ALA A 222 -1.25 -7.26 1.26
CA ALA A 222 -0.31 -7.68 2.29
C ALA A 222 0.79 -8.59 1.72
N ALA A 223 0.42 -9.57 0.91
CA ALA A 223 1.35 -10.50 0.27
C ALA A 223 2.29 -9.78 -0.72
N TYR A 224 1.75 -8.86 -1.50
CA TYR A 224 2.50 -8.05 -2.46
C TYR A 224 3.56 -7.18 -1.74
N TRP A 225 3.16 -6.40 -0.74
CA TRP A 225 4.09 -5.53 -0.02
C TRP A 225 5.18 -6.32 0.72
N LEU A 226 4.81 -7.40 1.38
CA LEU A 226 5.79 -8.22 2.10
C LEU A 226 6.79 -8.89 1.14
N ALA A 227 6.34 -9.35 -0.03
CA ALA A 227 7.24 -9.92 -1.04
C ALA A 227 8.27 -8.90 -1.53
N ARG A 228 7.90 -7.62 -1.64
CA ARG A 228 8.77 -6.55 -2.11
C ARG A 228 9.90 -6.21 -1.11
N VAL A 229 9.60 -6.21 0.19
CA VAL A 229 10.59 -5.83 1.24
C VAL A 229 11.33 -7.02 1.85
N SER A 230 10.98 -8.26 1.49
CA SER A 230 11.64 -9.45 2.03
C SER A 230 13.06 -9.63 1.43
N PRO A 231 14.06 -10.03 2.24
CA PRO A 231 15.46 -10.13 1.81
C PRO A 231 15.71 -11.03 0.60
N THR A 232 14.84 -11.98 0.33
CA THR A 232 14.92 -12.86 -0.85
C THR A 232 14.68 -12.13 -2.18
N ALA A 233 14.05 -10.96 -2.18
CA ALA A 233 13.86 -10.16 -3.38
C ALA A 233 15.11 -9.33 -3.75
N VAL A 234 15.97 -9.03 -2.77
CA VAL A 234 17.18 -8.22 -2.97
C VAL A 234 18.34 -9.03 -3.57
N GLN A 235 18.30 -10.36 -3.52
CA GLN A 235 19.33 -11.22 -4.13
C GLN A 235 19.07 -11.59 -5.59
N ALA A 236 17.95 -11.16 -6.16
CA ALA A 236 17.54 -11.46 -7.54
C ALA A 236 17.57 -10.23 -8.48
N ALA A 237 18.04 -9.08 -8.02
CA ALA A 237 18.27 -7.84 -8.78
C ALA A 237 19.75 -7.51 -8.80
#